data_ab301be15db5e315d38407c41dc6406a
#
_entry.id   ab301be15db5e315d38407c41dc6406a
#
_cell.length_a   1.000
_cell.length_b   1.000
_cell.length_c   1.000
_cell.angle_alpha   90.00
_cell.angle_beta   90.00
_cell.angle_gamma   90.00
#
_symmetry.space_group_name_H-M   'P 1'
#
loop_
_entity.id
_entity.type
_entity.pdbx_description
1 polymer ?
#
loop_
_entity_poly.entity_id
_entity_poly.type
_entity_poly.pdbx_seq_one_letter_code
_entity_poly.pdbx_strand_id
1 'polypeptide(L)'
;MFTPLITHDSDGTALAAPVDAARRNGATYKTRTIDDLRIKDDRLRAAIEGTGHLLFDGGMGTMLQAAGMKAGALPELLNFEEPQVITDIQRQYVEAGCDVITTNTFG
;
A
#
# COMPACT_ATOMS: atom_id res chain seq x y z
N MET A 1 -7.63 -7.93 -11.77
CA MET A 1 -6.35 -8.36 -12.38
C MET A 1 -5.31 -7.31 -12.10
N PHE A 2 -4.25 -7.66 -11.41
CA PHE A 2 -3.12 -6.74 -11.19
C PHE A 2 -2.30 -6.65 -12.45
N THR A 3 -2.21 -5.44 -13.03
CA THR A 3 -1.20 -5.15 -14.03
C THR A 3 0.09 -4.85 -13.27
N PRO A 4 1.18 -5.60 -13.45
CA PRO A 4 2.42 -5.30 -12.76
C PRO A 4 2.91 -3.91 -13.17
N LEU A 5 3.34 -3.10 -12.19
CA LEU A 5 3.92 -1.76 -12.42
C LEU A 5 5.22 -1.81 -13.22
N ILE A 6 5.87 -2.97 -13.27
CA ILE A 6 7.09 -3.24 -14.02
C ILE A 6 6.78 -4.39 -14.96
N THR A 7 6.81 -4.13 -16.25
CA THR A 7 6.78 -5.16 -17.30
C THR A 7 8.20 -5.46 -17.74
N HIS A 8 8.47 -6.72 -18.05
CA HIS A 8 9.74 -7.18 -18.58
C HIS A 8 9.53 -7.69 -20.00
N ASP A 9 10.52 -7.51 -20.86
CA ASP A 9 10.54 -8.15 -22.15
C ASP A 9 10.88 -9.64 -22.04
N SER A 10 10.93 -10.34 -23.18
CA SER A 10 11.15 -11.79 -23.22
C SER A 10 12.54 -12.24 -22.73
N ASP A 11 13.50 -11.32 -22.58
CA ASP A 11 14.83 -11.60 -22.05
C ASP A 11 15.00 -11.21 -20.58
N GLY A 12 13.93 -10.72 -19.93
CA GLY A 12 13.93 -10.31 -18.54
C GLY A 12 14.39 -8.87 -18.30
N THR A 13 14.61 -8.08 -19.35
CA THR A 13 14.95 -6.67 -19.22
C THR A 13 13.70 -5.87 -18.80
N ALA A 14 13.83 -5.06 -17.75
CA ALA A 14 12.74 -4.19 -17.31
C ALA A 14 12.38 -3.18 -18.41
N LEU A 15 11.15 -3.26 -18.90
CA LEU A 15 10.64 -2.27 -19.84
C LEU A 15 10.39 -0.95 -19.10
N ALA A 16 11.14 0.09 -19.47
CA ALA A 16 10.97 1.44 -18.95
C ALA A 16 9.67 2.06 -19.50
N ALA A 17 8.52 1.62 -18.98
CA ALA A 17 7.29 1.93 -19.66
C ALA A 17 6.69 3.31 -19.32
N PRO A 18 6.25 3.71 -18.12
CA PRO A 18 5.44 4.95 -18.00
C PRO A 18 6.24 6.26 -18.06
N VAL A 19 7.55 6.23 -17.84
CA VAL A 19 8.40 7.43 -17.75
C VAL A 19 8.57 8.11 -19.12
N ASP A 20 8.51 7.34 -20.21
CA ASP A 20 8.67 7.89 -21.56
C ASP A 20 7.45 8.70 -22.03
N ALA A 21 6.26 8.40 -21.54
CA ALA A 21 5.07 9.19 -21.85
C ALA A 21 5.13 10.60 -21.24
N ALA A 22 5.69 10.72 -20.04
CA ALA A 22 5.86 12.01 -19.36
C ALA A 22 6.99 12.85 -20.00
N ARG A 23 8.04 12.24 -20.52
CA ARG A 23 9.11 12.93 -21.27
C ARG A 23 8.61 13.59 -22.54
N ARG A 24 7.58 13.04 -23.17
CA ARG A 24 6.98 13.64 -24.38
C ARG A 24 6.36 15.01 -24.10
N ASN A 25 6.03 15.33 -22.88
CA ASN A 25 5.45 16.61 -22.48
C ASN A 25 6.49 17.59 -21.92
N GLY A 26 7.80 17.34 -22.13
CA GLY A 26 8.88 18.23 -21.68
C GLY A 26 9.14 18.20 -20.17
N ALA A 27 8.50 17.32 -19.42
CA ALA A 27 8.78 17.16 -18.01
C ALA A 27 10.05 16.31 -17.80
N THR A 28 11.00 16.85 -17.05
CA THR A 28 12.19 16.11 -16.63
C THR A 28 11.96 15.50 -15.25
N TYR A 29 11.91 14.17 -15.17
CA TYR A 29 11.84 13.46 -13.92
C TYR A 29 13.23 12.91 -13.57
N LYS A 30 13.70 13.24 -12.35
CA LYS A 30 14.88 12.58 -11.83
C LYS A 30 14.52 11.12 -11.51
N THR A 31 15.18 10.18 -12.18
CA THR A 31 15.09 8.77 -11.79
C THR A 31 15.65 8.61 -10.37
N ARG A 32 14.81 8.16 -9.45
CA ARG A 32 15.22 7.85 -8.08
C ARG A 32 15.62 6.40 -7.98
N THR A 33 16.70 6.15 -7.28
CA THR A 33 17.11 4.81 -6.87
C THR A 33 16.62 4.54 -5.45
N ILE A 34 16.71 3.29 -5.02
CA ILE A 34 16.38 2.92 -3.64
C ILE A 34 17.21 3.69 -2.61
N ASP A 35 18.44 4.07 -2.96
CA ASP A 35 19.34 4.81 -2.06
C ASP A 35 18.92 6.28 -1.88
N ASP A 36 18.11 6.81 -2.79
CA ASP A 36 17.48 8.13 -2.63
C ASP A 36 16.33 8.12 -1.61
N LEU A 37 15.87 6.95 -1.18
CA LEU A 37 14.78 6.76 -0.24
C LEU A 37 15.31 6.65 1.19
N ARG A 38 14.68 7.36 2.13
CA ARG A 38 15.03 7.28 3.56
C ARG A 38 14.37 6.06 4.21
N ILE A 39 14.77 4.86 3.79
CA ILE A 39 14.26 3.62 4.35
C ILE A 39 15.08 3.26 5.58
N LYS A 40 14.43 3.19 6.73
CA LYS A 40 15.05 2.82 8.00
C LYS A 40 14.83 1.35 8.37
N ASP A 41 13.84 0.72 7.79
CA ASP A 41 13.47 -0.67 8.04
C ASP A 41 14.09 -1.57 6.98
N ASP A 42 14.90 -2.55 7.42
CA ASP A 42 15.61 -3.47 6.51
C ASP A 42 14.65 -4.41 5.78
N ARG A 43 13.51 -4.76 6.38
CA ARG A 43 12.48 -5.61 5.75
C ARG A 43 11.78 -4.86 4.62
N LEU A 44 11.48 -3.57 4.84
CA LEU A 44 10.92 -2.71 3.80
C LEU A 44 11.92 -2.53 2.65
N ARG A 45 13.21 -2.32 2.96
CA ARG A 45 14.25 -2.25 1.94
C ARG A 45 14.32 -3.54 1.13
N ALA A 46 14.38 -4.70 1.77
CA ALA A 46 14.43 -6.00 1.12
C ALA A 46 13.21 -6.25 0.23
N ALA A 47 12.01 -5.85 0.68
CA ALA A 47 10.79 -5.97 -0.12
C ALA A 47 10.83 -5.10 -1.38
N ILE A 48 11.32 -3.86 -1.29
CA ILE A 48 11.46 -2.95 -2.43
C ILE A 48 12.52 -3.45 -3.40
N GLU A 49 13.62 -4.01 -2.91
CA GLU A 49 14.69 -4.61 -3.72
C GLU A 49 14.30 -5.96 -4.34
N GLY A 50 13.17 -6.53 -3.95
CA GLY A 50 12.68 -7.81 -4.44
C GLY A 50 13.35 -9.04 -3.80
N THR A 51 14.09 -8.86 -2.70
CA THR A 51 14.75 -9.95 -1.94
C THR A 51 13.94 -10.41 -0.73
N GLY A 52 12.85 -9.72 -0.42
CA GLY A 52 11.93 -10.03 0.68
C GLY A 52 10.50 -9.71 0.32
N HIS A 53 9.60 -9.85 1.29
CA HIS A 53 8.19 -9.50 1.14
C HIS A 53 7.65 -8.92 2.44
N LEU A 54 6.57 -8.15 2.32
CA LEU A 54 5.77 -7.64 3.43
C LEU A 54 4.33 -8.07 3.24
N LEU A 55 3.69 -8.47 4.33
CA LEU A 55 2.28 -8.80 4.35
C LEU A 55 1.49 -7.56 4.80
N PHE A 56 0.60 -7.10 3.94
CA PHE A 56 -0.31 -6.00 4.25
C PHE A 56 -1.57 -6.52 4.93
N ASP A 57 -2.26 -5.63 5.63
CA ASP A 57 -3.59 -5.89 6.16
C ASP A 57 -4.62 -6.09 5.05
N GLY A 58 -5.82 -6.52 5.44
CA GLY A 58 -6.97 -6.75 4.56
C GLY A 58 -8.00 -5.62 4.61
N GLY A 59 -9.23 -5.97 4.23
CA GLY A 59 -10.33 -5.03 4.12
C GLY A 59 -10.75 -4.40 5.46
N MET A 60 -10.75 -3.10 5.52
CA MET A 60 -11.30 -2.34 6.66
C MET A 60 -12.84 -2.29 6.58
N GLY A 61 -13.40 -1.98 5.42
CA GLY A 61 -14.84 -1.79 5.27
C GLY A 61 -15.68 -3.00 5.69
N THR A 62 -15.28 -4.21 5.28
CA THR A 62 -15.96 -5.45 5.67
C THR A 62 -15.87 -5.74 7.15
N MET A 63 -14.74 -5.42 7.77
CA MET A 63 -14.55 -5.56 9.22
C MET A 63 -15.41 -4.57 9.99
N LEU A 64 -15.51 -3.33 9.51
CA LEU A 64 -16.38 -2.32 10.11
C LEU A 64 -17.86 -2.70 9.99
N GLN A 65 -18.28 -3.24 8.86
CA GLN A 65 -19.65 -3.76 8.70
C GLN A 65 -19.94 -4.90 9.66
N ALA A 66 -18.99 -5.81 9.83
CA ALA A 66 -19.09 -6.90 10.81
C ALA A 66 -19.13 -6.37 12.26
N ALA A 67 -18.49 -5.25 12.53
CA ALA A 67 -18.54 -4.55 13.82
C ALA A 67 -19.80 -3.70 14.03
N GLY A 68 -20.71 -3.65 13.06
CA GLY A 68 -22.01 -2.97 13.17
C GLY A 68 -22.12 -1.63 12.44
N MET A 69 -21.14 -1.26 11.63
CA MET A 69 -21.24 -0.05 10.81
C MET A 69 -22.46 -0.13 9.87
N LYS A 70 -23.28 0.91 9.88
CA LYS A 70 -24.49 0.97 9.05
C LYS A 70 -24.13 1.18 7.57
N ALA A 71 -24.96 0.63 6.69
CA ALA A 71 -24.86 0.88 5.26
C ALA A 71 -24.97 2.38 4.96
N GLY A 72 -24.04 2.89 4.14
CA GLY A 72 -23.98 4.30 3.77
C GLY A 72 -23.28 5.21 4.79
N ALA A 73 -22.83 4.68 5.93
CA ALA A 73 -22.00 5.43 6.85
C ALA A 73 -20.59 5.66 6.25
N LEU A 74 -19.98 6.79 6.60
CA LEU A 74 -18.61 7.11 6.21
C LEU A 74 -17.66 6.43 7.20
N PRO A 75 -16.82 5.48 6.73
CA PRO A 75 -15.90 4.75 7.60
C PRO A 75 -14.95 5.66 8.39
N GLU A 76 -14.54 6.77 7.80
CA GLU A 76 -13.58 7.71 8.39
C GLU A 76 -14.13 8.44 9.62
N LEU A 77 -15.45 8.60 9.73
CA LEU A 77 -16.07 9.19 10.93
C LEU A 77 -15.82 8.34 12.17
N LEU A 78 -15.71 7.02 12.00
CA LEU A 78 -15.43 6.12 13.12
C LEU A 78 -14.04 6.34 13.73
N ASN A 79 -13.13 7.01 13.04
CA ASN A 79 -11.84 7.42 13.62
C ASN A 79 -12.04 8.40 14.81
N PHE A 80 -13.15 9.11 14.83
CA PHE A 80 -13.50 10.09 15.88
C PHE A 80 -14.61 9.57 16.81
N GLU A 81 -15.61 8.92 16.25
CA GLU A 81 -16.78 8.46 17.01
C GLU A 81 -16.50 7.19 17.78
N GLU A 82 -15.79 6.25 17.16
CA GLU A 82 -15.50 4.93 17.74
C GLU A 82 -14.05 4.48 17.44
N PRO A 83 -13.02 5.25 17.85
CA PRO A 83 -11.62 4.96 17.51
C PRO A 83 -11.17 3.59 18.01
N GLN A 84 -11.79 3.06 19.05
CA GLN A 84 -11.46 1.74 19.58
C GLN A 84 -11.79 0.63 18.58
N VAL A 85 -12.89 0.75 17.84
CA VAL A 85 -13.27 -0.23 16.80
C VAL A 85 -12.18 -0.30 15.71
N ILE A 86 -11.68 0.85 15.25
CA ILE A 86 -10.59 0.92 14.28
C ILE A 86 -9.33 0.26 14.83
N THR A 87 -8.95 0.63 16.05
CA THR A 87 -7.75 0.08 16.71
C THR A 87 -7.84 -1.43 16.90
N ASP A 88 -9.00 -1.95 17.27
CA ASP A 88 -9.19 -3.38 17.49
C ASP A 88 -9.11 -4.17 16.18
N ILE A 89 -9.64 -3.64 15.08
CA ILE A 89 -9.51 -4.25 13.76
C ILE A 89 -8.03 -4.27 13.34
N GLN A 90 -7.33 -3.15 13.46
CA GLN A 90 -5.92 -3.07 13.11
C GLN A 90 -5.07 -4.03 13.97
N ARG A 91 -5.37 -4.13 15.26
CA ARG A 91 -4.71 -5.09 16.16
C ARG A 91 -4.92 -6.53 15.69
N GLN A 92 -6.14 -6.92 15.31
CA GLN A 92 -6.42 -8.26 14.80
C GLN A 92 -5.56 -8.59 13.57
N TYR A 93 -5.38 -7.63 12.64
CA TYR A 93 -4.50 -7.83 11.49
C TYR A 93 -3.03 -8.01 11.89
N VAL A 94 -2.53 -7.21 12.83
CA VAL A 94 -1.16 -7.34 13.35
C VAL A 94 -0.97 -8.69 14.06
N GLU A 95 -1.92 -9.10 14.88
CA GLU A 95 -1.90 -10.40 15.58
C GLU A 95 -1.97 -11.59 14.62
N ALA A 96 -2.66 -11.42 13.47
CA ALA A 96 -2.68 -12.39 12.39
C ALA A 96 -1.36 -12.46 11.60
N GLY A 97 -0.43 -11.53 11.83
CA GLY A 97 0.92 -11.54 11.28
C GLY A 97 1.17 -10.57 10.15
N CYS A 98 0.31 -9.58 9.92
CA CYS A 98 0.63 -8.55 8.93
C CYS A 98 1.77 -7.65 9.40
N ASP A 99 2.56 -7.19 8.45
CA ASP A 99 3.71 -6.32 8.68
C ASP A 99 3.36 -4.84 8.52
N VAL A 100 2.35 -4.55 7.73
CA VAL A 100 1.92 -3.20 7.37
C VAL A 100 0.41 -3.10 7.53
N ILE A 101 -0.03 -2.09 8.25
CA ILE A 101 -1.45 -1.72 8.37
C ILE A 101 -1.70 -0.40 7.65
N THR A 102 -2.85 -0.30 7.02
CA THR A 102 -3.32 0.93 6.36
C THR A 102 -4.16 1.76 7.32
N THR A 103 -4.13 3.07 7.14
CA THR A 103 -5.00 3.97 7.89
C THR A 103 -6.43 3.92 7.36
N ASN A 104 -7.41 4.21 8.21
CA ASN A 104 -8.80 4.29 7.80
C ASN A 104 -9.12 5.68 7.25
N THR A 105 -8.64 5.97 6.04
CA THR A 105 -8.68 7.31 5.39
C THR A 105 -8.98 7.22 3.89
N PHE A 106 -9.76 6.24 3.48
CA PHE A 106 -9.99 5.96 2.05
C PHE A 106 -11.20 6.70 1.46
N GLY A 107 -12.05 7.32 2.23
CA GLY A 107 -13.28 7.97 1.80
C GLY A 107 -13.12 9.33 1.14
#